data_ff3a55e51f1f9369f3ebd2c9e0242687
#
_entry.id   ff3a55e51f1f9369f3ebd2c9e0242687
#
_cell.length_a   1.000
_cell.length_b   1.000
_cell.length_c   1.000
_cell.angle_alpha   90.00
_cell.angle_beta   90.00
_cell.angle_gamma   90.00
#
_symmetry.space_group_name_H-M   'P 1'
#
loop_
_entity.id
_entity.type
_entity.pdbx_description
1 polymer ?
#
loop_
_entity_poly.entity_id
_entity_poly.type
_entity_poly.pdbx_seq_one_letter_code
_entity_poly.pdbx_strand_id
1 'polypeptide(L)' 'MMIRKELIPILNFTVVAVSRDTGRPQFATISAPSQEDADDFVADMAPNWIVIRDNKDLLDN' A
#
# COMPACT_ATOMS: atom_id res chain seq x y z
N MET A 1 -2.44 -22.39 -26.55
CA MET A 1 -2.33 -21.94 -26.25
C MET A 1 -2.02 -21.64 -25.32
N MET A 2 -1.63 -21.32 -25.06
CA MET A 2 -1.42 -20.97 -24.21
C MET A 2 -1.15 -20.01 -23.81
N ILE A 3 -1.25 -19.63 -23.41
CA ILE A 3 -1.21 -18.63 -23.04
C ILE A 3 -0.56 -18.34 -21.94
N ARG A 4 0.12 -17.68 -21.94
CA ARG A 4 0.71 -17.48 -21.02
C ARG A 4 0.27 -16.40 -20.40
N LYS A 5 -0.07 -16.32 -19.56
CA LYS A 5 -0.45 -15.40 -18.96
C LYS A 5 0.54 -14.91 -18.18
N GLU A 6 0.84 -13.85 -18.18
CA GLU A 6 1.67 -13.32 -17.43
C GLU A 6 1.25 -13.27 -16.12
N LEU A 7 1.76 -13.76 -15.17
CA LEU A 7 1.33 -13.75 -13.88
C LEU A 7 1.99 -12.62 -13.19
N ILE A 8 1.25 -11.66 -12.78
CA ILE A 8 1.76 -10.61 -11.97
C ILE A 8 1.78 -11.07 -10.57
N PRO A 9 2.88 -11.12 -9.92
CA PRO A 9 2.92 -11.62 -8.56
C PRO A 9 2.14 -10.70 -7.65
N ILE A 10 1.30 -11.28 -6.86
CA ILE A 10 0.49 -10.55 -5.91
C ILE A 10 1.06 -10.88 -4.55
N LEU A 11 1.52 -9.87 -3.86
CA LEU A 11 2.10 -10.06 -2.55
C LEU A 11 1.29 -9.32 -1.53
N ASN A 12 1.51 -9.62 -0.29
CA ASN A 12 0.80 -8.93 0.78
C ASN A 12 1.70 -7.83 1.29
N PHE A 13 1.20 -6.62 1.27
CA PHE A 13 1.96 -5.48 1.74
C PHE A 13 1.26 -4.84 2.92
N THR A 14 2.02 -4.40 3.87
CA THR A 14 1.45 -3.69 5.00
C THR A 14 1.46 -2.21 4.67
N VAL A 15 0.32 -1.59 4.77
CA VAL A 15 0.19 -0.17 4.54
C VAL A 15 0.03 0.51 5.88
N VAL A 16 0.83 1.50 6.14
CA VAL A 16 0.77 2.22 7.39
C VAL A 16 0.11 3.56 7.14
N ALA A 17 -0.79 3.94 7.98
CA ALA A 17 -1.49 5.19 7.82
C ALA A 17 -1.77 5.80 9.18
N VAL A 18 -2.20 7.03 9.19
CA VAL A 18 -2.56 7.71 10.41
C VAL A 18 -3.98 8.21 10.26
N SER A 19 -4.79 7.95 11.26
CA SER A 19 -6.17 8.38 11.20
C SER A 19 -6.27 9.89 11.35
N ARG A 20 -7.02 10.51 10.46
CA ARG A 20 -7.16 11.94 10.54
C ARG A 20 -7.93 12.33 11.78
N ASP A 21 -8.81 11.49 12.21
CA ASP A 21 -9.63 11.81 13.36
C ASP A 21 -8.92 11.71 14.67
N THR A 22 -8.10 10.73 14.82
CA THR A 22 -7.50 10.47 16.12
C THR A 22 -6.01 10.63 16.14
N GLY A 23 -5.39 10.66 14.99
CA GLY A 23 -3.94 10.74 14.93
C GLY A 23 -3.26 9.44 15.26
N ARG A 24 -4.02 8.35 15.36
CA ARG A 24 -3.43 7.10 15.71
C ARG A 24 -2.98 6.33 14.52
N PRO A 25 -1.94 5.54 14.65
CA PRO A 25 -1.46 4.76 13.52
C PRO A 25 -2.44 3.66 13.17
N GLN A 26 -2.55 3.37 11.92
CA GLN A 26 -3.41 2.32 11.43
C GLN A 26 -2.60 1.46 10.49
N PHE A 27 -2.90 0.17 10.47
CA PHE A 27 -2.18 -0.74 9.61
C PHE A 27 -3.17 -1.59 8.84
N ALA A 28 -2.89 -1.84 7.61
CA ALA A 28 -3.74 -2.69 6.79
C ALA A 28 -2.86 -3.56 5.93
N THR A 29 -3.27 -4.78 5.72
CA THR A 29 -2.54 -5.70 4.86
C THR A 29 -3.31 -5.81 3.56
N ILE A 30 -2.67 -5.46 2.48
CA ILE A 30 -3.31 -5.39 1.18
C ILE A 30 -2.56 -6.27 0.21
N SER A 31 -3.29 -7.04 -0.55
CA SER A 31 -2.70 -7.88 -1.57
C SER A 31 -2.62 -7.05 -2.83
N ALA A 32 -1.44 -6.85 -3.33
CA ALA A 32 -1.24 -6.02 -4.50
C ALA A 32 0.07 -6.38 -5.18
N PRO A 33 0.27 -5.94 -6.39
CA PRO A 33 1.51 -6.24 -7.09
C PRO A 33 2.70 -5.45 -6.57
N SER A 34 2.45 -4.33 -5.92
CA SER A 34 3.54 -3.54 -5.40
C SER A 34 3.10 -2.74 -4.20
N GLN A 35 4.05 -2.26 -3.45
CA GLN A 35 3.74 -1.45 -2.28
C GLN A 35 3.00 -0.18 -2.69
N GLU A 36 3.40 0.39 -3.79
CA GLU A 36 2.77 1.60 -4.24
C GLU A 36 1.31 1.37 -4.55
N ASP A 37 1.00 0.25 -5.17
CA ASP A 37 -0.38 -0.07 -5.48
C ASP A 37 -1.18 -0.29 -4.19
N ALA A 38 -0.56 -0.93 -3.22
CA ALA A 38 -1.23 -1.16 -1.94
C ALA A 38 -1.51 0.17 -1.25
N ASP A 39 -0.55 1.07 -1.27
CA ASP A 39 -0.72 2.37 -0.64
C ASP A 39 -1.84 3.15 -1.34
N ASP A 40 -1.87 3.11 -2.65
CA ASP A 40 -2.90 3.80 -3.40
C ASP A 40 -4.26 3.24 -3.11
N PHE A 41 -4.34 1.94 -2.97
CA PHE A 41 -5.61 1.30 -2.70
C PHE A 41 -6.16 1.79 -1.35
N VAL A 42 -5.31 1.82 -0.34
CA VAL A 42 -5.76 2.24 0.98
C VAL A 42 -6.12 3.73 0.96
N ALA A 43 -5.35 4.53 0.27
CA ALA A 43 -5.63 5.95 0.20
C ALA A 43 -7.00 6.19 -0.45
N ASP A 44 -7.35 5.34 -1.40
CA ASP A 44 -8.60 5.49 -2.07
C ASP A 44 -9.75 4.97 -1.24
N MET A 45 -9.55 3.89 -0.53
CA MET A 45 -10.60 3.27 0.22
C MET A 45 -10.83 3.89 1.58
N ALA A 46 -9.84 4.53 2.12
CA ALA A 46 -9.93 5.11 3.46
C ALA A 46 -9.55 6.57 3.43
N PRO A 47 -10.43 7.43 3.01
CA PRO A 47 -10.11 8.85 2.89
C PRO A 47 -9.79 9.54 4.21
N ASN A 48 -10.18 8.92 5.32
CA ASN A 48 -9.87 9.52 6.60
C ASN A 48 -8.51 9.13 7.10
N TRP A 49 -7.79 8.35 6.33
CA TRP A 49 -6.46 7.92 6.72
C TRP A 49 -5.46 8.63 5.85
N ILE A 50 -4.37 9.03 6.43
CA ILE A 50 -3.27 9.61 5.67
C ILE A 50 -2.26 8.52 5.56
N VAL A 51 -2.10 7.99 4.37
CA VAL A 51 -1.18 6.89 4.15
C VAL A 51 0.24 7.40 4.23
N ILE A 52 1.05 6.71 5.02
CA ILE A 52 2.43 7.07 5.18
C ILE A 52 3.21 6.25 4.17
N ARG A 53 3.70 6.89 3.17
CA ARG A 53 4.44 6.17 2.16
C ARG A 53 5.84 6.02 2.63
N ASP A 54 6.38 4.89 2.32
CA ASP A 54 7.65 4.62 2.78
C ASP A 54 8.60 5.55 2.18
N ASN A 55 9.56 5.96 2.89
CA ASN A 55 10.45 6.82 2.41
C ASN A 55 11.67 6.26 1.94
N LYS A 56 11.59 5.43 0.96
CA LYS A 56 12.71 4.85 0.43
C LYS A 56 13.60 5.89 -0.05
N ASP A 57 13.13 7.00 -0.48
CA ASP A 57 13.96 8.03 -0.94
C ASP A 57 14.86 8.54 0.09
N LEU A 58 14.40 8.62 1.26
CA LEU A 58 15.21 9.06 2.33
C LEU A 58 16.24 8.09 2.66
N LEU A 59 15.88 6.88 2.59
CA LEU A 59 16.78 5.85 2.92
C LEU A 59 17.85 5.73 1.94
N ASP A 60 17.57 6.04 0.77
CA ASP A 60 18.41 5.89 -0.22
C ASP A 60 19.41 6.80 -0.23
N ASN A 61 19.47 7.67 0.29
CA ASN A 61 20.37 8.57 0.21
C ASN A 61 21.28 8.58 0.89
#